data_a98edf40d2b4fe2c76363b295e9c1b59
#
_entry.id   a98edf40d2b4fe2c76363b295e9c1b59
#
_cell.length_a   1.000
_cell.length_b   1.000
_cell.length_c   1.000
_cell.angle_alpha   90.00
_cell.angle_beta   90.00
_cell.angle_gamma   90.00
#
_symmetry.space_group_name_H-M   'P 1'
#
loop_
_entity.id
_entity.type
_entity.pdbx_description
1 polymer ?
#
loop_
_entity_poly.entity_id
_entity_poly.type
_entity_poly.pdbx_seq_one_letter_code
_entity_poly.pdbx_strand_id
1 'polypeptide(L)'
;MNTTQRIRRLLLPSALALSTLTVAQTPTPDPKAVPVLDGAAGPCSADFTVTDAAGAPVYAAKIKVHIAYRFGSFHKLDLELSTNADGKARFTGLPNRVKRGLTFQASEGDRTGEASVDPATTCNANLTIALKKESQ
;
A
#
# COMPACT_ATOMS: atom_id res chain seq x y z
N MET A 1 35.20 -43.30 -71.51
CA MET A 1 35.85 -42.66 -70.37
C MET A 1 34.81 -41.99 -69.55
N ASN A 2 34.46 -42.62 -68.44
CA ASN A 2 33.33 -42.16 -67.58
C ASN A 2 33.89 -41.47 -66.35
N THR A 3 33.66 -40.16 -66.30
CA THR A 3 33.95 -39.41 -65.09
C THR A 3 32.67 -39.23 -64.29
N THR A 4 32.48 -40.10 -63.34
CA THR A 4 31.35 -40.01 -62.40
C THR A 4 31.69 -38.93 -61.34
N GLN A 5 31.12 -37.77 -61.49
CA GLN A 5 31.16 -36.76 -60.41
C GLN A 5 30.13 -37.11 -59.32
N ARG A 6 30.65 -37.52 -58.19
CA ARG A 6 29.85 -37.66 -56.95
C ARG A 6 29.62 -36.28 -56.34
N ILE A 7 28.41 -35.81 -56.46
CA ILE A 7 27.94 -34.62 -55.74
C ILE A 7 27.72 -35.02 -54.30
N ARG A 8 28.61 -34.61 -53.41
CA ARG A 8 28.41 -34.71 -51.96
C ARG A 8 27.45 -33.57 -51.58
N ARG A 9 26.19 -33.96 -51.26
CA ARG A 9 25.25 -33.04 -50.63
C ARG A 9 25.67 -32.90 -49.17
N LEU A 10 26.20 -31.71 -48.83
CA LEU A 10 26.39 -31.26 -47.47
C LEU A 10 25.00 -30.93 -46.89
N LEU A 11 24.50 -31.76 -45.99
CA LEU A 11 23.38 -31.46 -45.16
C LEU A 11 23.84 -30.61 -44.01
N LEU A 12 23.51 -29.30 -44.06
CA LEU A 12 23.69 -28.40 -42.94
C LEU A 12 22.52 -28.63 -41.94
N PRO A 13 22.80 -28.94 -40.64
CA PRO A 13 21.77 -28.97 -39.66
C PRO A 13 21.39 -27.53 -39.29
N SER A 14 20.17 -27.16 -39.62
CA SER A 14 19.56 -25.92 -39.09
C SER A 14 19.34 -26.08 -37.59
N ALA A 15 20.21 -25.48 -36.80
CA ALA A 15 19.96 -25.35 -35.36
C ALA A 15 18.84 -24.33 -35.14
N LEU A 16 17.62 -24.82 -34.82
CA LEU A 16 16.57 -23.99 -34.28
C LEU A 16 16.98 -23.55 -32.87
N ALA A 17 17.41 -22.30 -32.74
CA ALA A 17 17.56 -21.66 -31.44
C ALA A 17 16.16 -21.38 -30.89
N LEU A 18 15.68 -22.22 -29.96
CA LEU A 18 14.52 -21.89 -29.12
C LEU A 18 14.94 -20.76 -28.18
N SER A 19 14.56 -19.54 -28.52
CA SER A 19 14.63 -18.42 -27.59
C SER A 19 13.58 -18.62 -26.51
N THR A 20 13.97 -19.10 -25.34
CA THR A 20 13.11 -19.13 -24.18
C THR A 20 12.89 -17.69 -23.70
N LEU A 21 11.70 -17.17 -23.99
CA LEU A 21 11.23 -15.92 -23.39
C LEU A 21 11.02 -16.17 -21.89
N THR A 22 11.97 -15.77 -21.08
CA THR A 22 11.80 -15.69 -19.63
C THR A 22 10.84 -14.53 -19.33
N VAL A 23 9.58 -14.85 -19.07
CA VAL A 23 8.62 -13.89 -18.55
C VAL A 23 9.05 -13.56 -17.12
N ALA A 24 9.54 -12.33 -16.90
CA ALA A 24 9.80 -11.84 -15.56
C ALA A 24 8.46 -11.73 -14.83
N GLN A 25 8.23 -12.61 -13.86
CA GLN A 25 7.06 -12.53 -12.99
C GLN A 25 7.27 -11.35 -12.03
N THR A 26 6.44 -10.31 -12.15
CA THR A 26 6.32 -9.28 -11.13
C THR A 26 5.86 -9.94 -9.83
N PRO A 27 6.58 -9.74 -8.69
CA PRO A 27 6.15 -10.33 -7.43
C PRO A 27 4.74 -9.83 -7.08
N THR A 28 3.82 -10.76 -6.84
CA THR A 28 2.48 -10.45 -6.36
C THR A 28 2.61 -9.83 -4.98
N PRO A 29 1.99 -8.65 -4.70
CA PRO A 29 2.04 -8.06 -3.36
C PRO A 29 1.49 -9.04 -2.33
N ASP A 30 2.23 -9.24 -1.23
CA ASP A 30 1.76 -10.05 -0.12
C ASP A 30 0.55 -9.37 0.53
N PRO A 31 -0.65 -10.01 0.56
CA PRO A 31 -1.84 -9.41 1.17
C PRO A 31 -1.71 -9.19 2.68
N LYS A 32 -0.72 -9.80 3.32
CA LYS A 32 -0.40 -9.61 4.74
C LYS A 32 0.65 -8.55 4.99
N ALA A 33 1.36 -8.09 3.96
CA ALA A 33 2.31 -7.00 4.12
C ALA A 33 1.59 -5.73 4.57
N VAL A 34 2.09 -5.08 5.63
CA VAL A 34 1.49 -3.84 6.14
C VAL A 34 1.83 -2.70 5.17
N PRO A 35 0.82 -2.08 4.54
CA PRO A 35 1.07 -0.94 3.68
C PRO A 35 1.55 0.25 4.51
N VAL A 36 2.52 0.99 3.96
CA VAL A 36 3.11 2.17 4.60
C VAL A 36 3.00 3.35 3.63
N LEU A 37 2.52 4.47 4.12
CA LEU A 37 2.47 5.74 3.38
C LEU A 37 3.24 6.79 4.16
N ASP A 38 4.26 7.36 3.51
CA ASP A 38 5.05 8.45 4.08
C ASP A 38 4.48 9.81 3.66
N GLY A 39 4.04 10.59 4.63
CA GLY A 39 3.55 11.95 4.40
C GLY A 39 4.64 12.98 4.19
N ALA A 40 5.90 12.66 4.49
CA ALA A 40 7.07 13.54 4.35
C ALA A 40 6.90 14.92 5.01
N ALA A 41 6.12 14.99 6.10
CA ALA A 41 5.78 16.25 6.76
C ALA A 41 6.36 16.39 8.17
N GLY A 42 6.96 15.33 8.73
CA GLY A 42 7.53 15.37 10.07
C GLY A 42 7.99 14.00 10.58
N PRO A 43 8.35 13.92 11.89
CA PRO A 43 8.97 12.73 12.48
C PRO A 43 7.97 11.72 13.04
N CYS A 44 6.67 12.02 13.05
CA CYS A 44 5.68 11.19 13.74
C CYS A 44 5.10 10.09 12.85
N SER A 45 4.51 9.08 13.48
CA SER A 45 3.90 7.92 12.81
C SER A 45 2.64 7.47 13.53
N ALA A 46 1.78 6.76 12.80
CA ALA A 46 0.57 6.14 13.34
C ALA A 46 0.36 4.75 12.72
N ASP A 47 0.25 3.75 13.58
CA ASP A 47 -0.10 2.40 13.19
C ASP A 47 -1.58 2.15 13.45
N PHE A 48 -2.28 1.62 12.44
CA PHE A 48 -3.71 1.38 12.51
C PHE A 48 -4.05 -0.10 12.49
N THR A 49 -5.07 -0.44 13.27
CA THR A 49 -5.82 -1.68 13.12
C THR A 49 -7.29 -1.31 12.91
N VAL A 50 -7.85 -1.70 11.77
CA VAL A 50 -9.25 -1.48 11.46
C VAL A 50 -10.00 -2.78 11.66
N THR A 51 -11.04 -2.73 12.48
CA THR A 51 -11.90 -3.87 12.82
C THR A 51 -13.36 -3.56 12.49
N ASP A 52 -14.17 -4.60 12.40
CA ASP A 52 -15.62 -4.46 12.37
C ASP A 52 -16.19 -4.35 13.80
N ALA A 53 -17.51 -4.29 13.92
CA ALA A 53 -18.19 -4.20 15.22
C ALA A 53 -17.96 -5.44 16.11
N ALA A 54 -17.63 -6.59 15.53
CA ALA A 54 -17.32 -7.83 16.25
C ALA A 54 -15.82 -7.97 16.60
N GLY A 55 -14.97 -7.02 16.18
CA GLY A 55 -13.54 -7.05 16.43
C GLY A 55 -12.72 -7.81 15.38
N ALA A 56 -13.33 -8.27 14.28
CA ALA A 56 -12.63 -8.94 13.19
C ALA A 56 -11.90 -7.92 12.29
N PRO A 57 -10.69 -8.24 11.79
CA PRO A 57 -9.95 -7.32 10.92
C PRO A 57 -10.68 -7.06 9.61
N VAL A 58 -10.62 -5.83 9.11
CA VAL A 58 -11.25 -5.42 7.86
C VAL A 58 -10.18 -5.18 6.79
N TYR A 59 -10.27 -5.96 5.72
CA TYR A 59 -9.42 -5.82 4.55
C TYR A 59 -9.89 -4.66 3.65
N ALA A 60 -8.93 -3.95 3.08
CA ALA A 60 -9.15 -2.85 2.13
C ALA A 60 -10.04 -1.71 2.68
N ALA A 61 -10.06 -1.52 4.00
CA ALA A 61 -10.64 -0.32 4.60
C ALA A 61 -9.78 0.89 4.24
N LYS A 62 -10.39 1.94 3.74
CA LYS A 62 -9.69 3.19 3.40
C LYS A 62 -9.58 4.07 4.63
N ILE A 63 -8.35 4.46 4.95
CA ILE A 63 -8.05 5.41 6.02
C ILE A 63 -7.63 6.71 5.37
N LYS A 64 -8.34 7.79 5.71
CA LYS A 64 -8.07 9.14 5.20
C LYS A 64 -7.76 10.08 6.33
N VAL A 65 -6.81 10.98 6.09
CA VAL A 65 -6.51 12.09 6.99
C VAL A 65 -6.24 13.36 6.19
N HIS A 66 -6.84 14.46 6.65
CA HIS A 66 -6.54 15.80 6.15
C HIS A 66 -5.70 16.51 7.19
N ILE A 67 -4.52 16.98 6.79
CA ILE A 67 -3.55 17.58 7.68
C ILE A 67 -3.28 19.01 7.24
N ALA A 68 -3.53 19.96 8.14
CA ALA A 68 -3.08 21.33 7.98
C ALA A 68 -1.98 21.58 9.01
N TYR A 69 -0.79 21.92 8.56
CA TYR A 69 0.41 22.01 9.40
C TYR A 69 1.27 23.23 9.07
N ARG A 70 2.27 23.48 9.90
CA ARG A 70 3.14 24.67 9.91
C ARG A 70 2.43 25.94 10.34
N PHE A 71 3.20 26.99 10.48
CA PHE A 71 2.73 28.30 10.92
C PHE A 71 1.60 28.82 10.03
N GLY A 72 0.47 29.18 10.66
CA GLY A 72 -0.72 29.63 9.94
C GLY A 72 -1.47 28.57 9.16
N SER A 73 -1.11 27.28 9.30
CA SER A 73 -1.72 26.16 8.56
C SER A 73 -1.65 26.32 7.03
N PHE A 74 -0.58 26.89 6.53
CA PHE A 74 -0.38 27.14 5.09
C PHE A 74 -0.11 25.86 4.28
N HIS A 75 0.38 24.80 4.92
CA HIS A 75 0.60 23.52 4.27
C HIS A 75 -0.56 22.57 4.55
N LYS A 76 -1.13 22.02 3.50
CA LYS A 76 -2.20 21.04 3.57
C LYS A 76 -1.74 19.76 2.91
N LEU A 77 -2.08 18.63 3.51
CA LEU A 77 -1.72 17.32 3.04
C LEU A 77 -2.91 16.38 3.22
N ASP A 78 -3.29 15.71 2.14
CA ASP A 78 -4.33 14.68 2.17
C ASP A 78 -3.69 13.32 1.93
N LEU A 79 -3.83 12.42 2.89
CA LEU A 79 -3.30 11.06 2.81
C LEU A 79 -4.44 10.05 2.81
N GLU A 80 -4.29 9.01 2.00
CA GLU A 80 -5.21 7.89 1.93
C GLU A 80 -4.44 6.60 1.80
N LEU A 81 -4.80 5.59 2.59
CA LEU A 81 -4.18 4.28 2.58
C LEU A 81 -5.20 3.21 2.90
N SER A 82 -5.14 2.08 2.22
CA SER A 82 -6.02 0.93 2.47
C SER A 82 -5.34 -0.11 3.35
N THR A 83 -6.10 -0.75 4.22
CA THR A 83 -5.60 -1.80 5.11
C THR A 83 -5.29 -3.10 4.37
N ASN A 84 -4.38 -3.90 4.95
CA ASN A 84 -4.07 -5.25 4.50
C ASN A 84 -5.11 -6.28 5.01
N ALA A 85 -4.86 -7.58 4.76
CA ALA A 85 -5.75 -8.66 5.18
C ALA A 85 -5.95 -8.75 6.70
N ASP A 86 -5.00 -8.25 7.49
CA ASP A 86 -5.06 -8.20 8.96
C ASP A 86 -5.64 -6.87 9.49
N GLY A 87 -6.20 -6.04 8.60
CA GLY A 87 -6.75 -4.74 8.96
C GLY A 87 -5.69 -3.69 9.32
N LYS A 88 -4.43 -3.91 8.95
CA LYS A 88 -3.30 -3.08 9.33
C LYS A 88 -2.92 -2.07 8.25
N ALA A 89 -2.52 -0.87 8.68
CA ALA A 89 -1.93 0.16 7.83
C ALA A 89 -1.03 1.06 8.69
N ARG A 90 -0.03 1.67 8.07
CA ARG A 90 0.91 2.55 8.76
C ARG A 90 1.11 3.84 8.00
N PHE A 91 1.00 4.96 8.70
CA PHE A 91 1.39 6.28 8.22
C PHE A 91 2.68 6.70 8.90
N THR A 92 3.63 7.18 8.13
CA THR A 92 4.88 7.77 8.61
C THR A 92 5.02 9.20 8.11
N GLY A 93 6.05 9.91 8.53
CA GLY A 93 6.27 11.27 8.07
C GLY A 93 5.17 12.25 8.44
N LEU A 94 4.47 12.01 9.55
CA LEU A 94 3.42 12.89 10.05
C LEU A 94 4.02 14.08 10.80
N PRO A 95 3.44 15.28 10.69
CA PRO A 95 3.93 16.45 11.41
C PRO A 95 3.70 16.31 12.92
N ASN A 96 4.63 16.80 13.71
CA ASN A 96 4.55 16.79 15.17
C ASN A 96 3.84 18.02 15.78
N ARG A 97 3.51 18.97 14.96
CA ARG A 97 2.81 20.21 15.37
C ARG A 97 1.64 20.48 14.45
N VAL A 98 0.46 20.21 14.95
CA VAL A 98 -0.81 20.50 14.29
C VAL A 98 -1.74 21.16 15.30
N LYS A 99 -2.53 22.11 14.83
CA LYS A 99 -3.33 22.98 15.71
C LYS A 99 -4.44 22.25 16.47
N ARG A 100 -5.00 21.17 15.88
CA ARG A 100 -6.18 20.46 16.40
C ARG A 100 -6.00 18.95 16.49
N GLY A 101 -4.76 18.48 16.45
CA GLY A 101 -4.49 17.06 16.34
C GLY A 101 -4.82 16.52 14.94
N LEU A 102 -4.74 15.21 14.80
CA LEU A 102 -5.05 14.49 13.56
C LEU A 102 -6.26 13.61 13.77
N THR A 103 -7.23 13.69 12.89
CA THR A 103 -8.39 12.80 12.85
C THR A 103 -8.32 11.94 11.60
N PHE A 104 -8.24 10.64 11.82
CA PHE A 104 -8.23 9.64 10.77
C PHE A 104 -9.61 9.04 10.62
N GLN A 105 -10.13 9.04 9.40
CA GLN A 105 -11.43 8.46 9.08
C GLN A 105 -11.22 7.18 8.28
N ALA A 106 -11.80 6.10 8.75
CA ALA A 106 -11.79 4.82 8.04
C ALA A 106 -13.17 4.49 7.48
N SER A 107 -13.22 3.90 6.31
CA SER A 107 -14.44 3.48 5.66
C SER A 107 -14.26 2.20 4.84
N GLU A 108 -15.28 1.37 4.83
CA GLU A 108 -15.39 0.22 3.94
C GLU A 108 -16.87 -0.05 3.66
N GLY A 109 -17.27 0.08 2.39
CA GLY A 109 -18.69 0.01 2.03
C GLY A 109 -19.51 1.10 2.73
N ASP A 110 -20.55 0.70 3.45
CA ASP A 110 -21.45 1.57 4.23
C ASP A 110 -21.05 1.71 5.71
N ARG A 111 -19.86 1.22 6.07
CA ARG A 111 -19.34 1.27 7.43
C ARG A 111 -18.26 2.34 7.55
N THR A 112 -18.27 3.06 8.64
CA THR A 112 -17.32 4.13 8.94
C THR A 112 -16.84 4.09 10.38
N GLY A 113 -15.73 4.72 10.65
CA GLY A 113 -15.17 4.90 11.97
C GLY A 113 -14.10 5.97 11.95
N GLU A 114 -13.70 6.43 13.12
CA GLU A 114 -12.64 7.44 13.23
C GLU A 114 -11.79 7.23 14.47
N ALA A 115 -10.56 7.75 14.43
CA ALA A 115 -9.68 7.86 15.57
C ALA A 115 -8.87 9.15 15.47
N SER A 116 -8.62 9.77 16.61
CA SER A 116 -7.89 11.02 16.69
C SER A 116 -6.67 10.86 17.59
N VAL A 117 -5.61 11.58 17.25
CA VAL A 117 -4.37 11.65 18.03
C VAL A 117 -3.76 13.03 17.92
N ASP A 118 -3.15 13.49 19.01
CA ASP A 118 -2.32 14.68 19.00
C ASP A 118 -0.85 14.25 18.89
N PRO A 119 -0.20 14.47 17.75
CA PRO A 119 1.18 14.06 17.56
C PRO A 119 2.18 14.86 18.42
N ALA A 120 1.78 15.99 18.97
CA ALA A 120 2.62 16.73 19.92
C ALA A 120 2.78 15.99 21.24
N THR A 121 1.79 15.19 21.64
CA THR A 121 1.82 14.37 22.85
C THR A 121 2.13 12.90 22.57
N THR A 122 1.70 12.39 21.45
CA THR A 122 1.87 10.98 21.04
C THR A 122 2.40 10.93 19.61
N CYS A 123 3.70 11.04 19.46
CA CYS A 123 4.34 11.08 18.13
C CYS A 123 4.32 9.73 17.40
N ASN A 124 4.36 8.62 18.15
CA ASN A 124 4.23 7.27 17.59
C ASN A 124 2.97 6.62 18.19
N ALA A 125 1.88 6.68 17.46
CA ALA A 125 0.59 6.23 17.93
C ALA A 125 0.24 4.83 17.41
N ASN A 126 -0.47 4.06 18.26
CA ASN A 126 -1.16 2.83 17.87
C ASN A 126 -2.66 3.06 18.06
N LEU A 127 -3.40 3.00 16.97
CA LEU A 127 -4.80 3.33 16.95
C LEU A 127 -5.62 2.16 16.39
N THR A 128 -6.76 1.90 17.03
CA THR A 128 -7.76 0.95 16.54
C THR A 128 -9.00 1.71 16.13
N ILE A 129 -9.49 1.45 14.91
CA ILE A 129 -10.73 2.02 14.40
C ILE A 129 -11.73 0.89 14.22
N ALA A 130 -12.82 0.92 14.98
CA ALA A 130 -13.93 0.01 14.79
C ALA A 130 -14.93 0.61 13.81
N LEU A 131 -15.18 -0.08 12.70
CA LEU A 131 -16.15 0.34 11.71
C LEU A 131 -17.56 -0.03 12.17
N LYS A 132 -18.46 0.91 12.05
CA LYS A 132 -19.89 0.73 12.34
C LYS A 132 -20.69 1.17 11.13
N LYS A 133 -21.80 0.46 10.89
CA LYS A 133 -22.77 0.88 9.89
C LYS A 133 -23.40 2.19 10.36
N GLU A 134 -23.43 3.19 9.47
CA GLU A 134 -24.17 4.42 9.78
C GLU A 134 -25.66 4.09 9.97
N SER A 135 -26.15 4.36 11.16
CA SER A 135 -27.60 4.33 11.41
C SER A 135 -28.21 5.61 10.86
N GLN A 136 -29.07 5.45 9.88
CA GLN A 136 -29.90 6.55 9.38
C GLN A 136 -30.90 7.02 10.44
#